data_ff31b4e7c6ae246290739a46132c7822
#
_entry.id   ff31b4e7c6ae246290739a46132c7822
#
_cell.length_a   1.000
_cell.length_b   1.000
_cell.length_c   1.000
_cell.angle_alpha   90.00
_cell.angle_beta   90.00
_cell.angle_gamma   90.00
#
_symmetry.space_group_name_H-M   'P 1'
#
loop_
_entity.id
_entity.type
_entity.pdbx_description
1 polymer ?
#
loop_
_entity_poly.entity_id
_entity_poly.type
_entity_poly.pdbx_seq_one_letter_code
_entity_poly.pdbx_strand_id
1 'polypeptide(L)'
;LFLDEPTTGFDPEARREFWDLVKNLRSDGTTVLLTTHYLDEAAHLADDVAIVLGGKIVTRGTPEDLTRQAGNERTVSWIEGGVRRSEQAAAPTAVVRDLINRLAGPDGEVPGLEVTNPSLEDFYLNLVSRHHAA
;
A
#
# COMPACT_ATOMS: atom_id res chain seq x y z
N LEU A 1 14.73 2.90 21.00
CA LEU A 1 14.22 4.19 20.54
C LEU A 1 12.72 4.11 20.27
N PHE A 2 11.97 5.02 20.87
CA PHE A 2 10.52 5.09 20.69
C PHE A 2 10.18 6.34 19.90
N LEU A 3 9.44 6.18 18.80
CA LEU A 3 8.99 7.26 17.94
C LEU A 3 7.47 7.19 17.76
N ASP A 4 6.79 8.25 18.17
CA ASP A 4 5.32 8.33 18.09
C ASP A 4 4.93 9.30 16.97
N GLU A 5 4.39 8.76 15.89
CA GLU A 5 3.98 9.50 14.69
C GLU A 5 4.99 10.56 14.26
N PRO A 6 6.25 10.15 14.02
CA PRO A 6 7.37 11.10 13.91
C PRO A 6 7.34 11.98 12.66
N THR A 7 6.65 11.58 11.59
CA THR A 7 6.64 12.32 10.32
C THR A 7 5.35 13.11 10.08
N THR A 8 4.50 13.23 11.09
CA THR A 8 3.27 14.02 10.97
C THR A 8 3.61 15.49 10.66
N GLY A 9 3.04 16.00 9.57
CA GLY A 9 3.30 17.36 9.12
C GLY A 9 4.55 17.54 8.26
N PHE A 10 5.32 16.50 8.03
CA PHE A 10 6.50 16.58 7.16
C PHE A 10 6.08 16.60 5.69
N ASP A 11 6.81 17.36 4.87
CA ASP A 11 6.68 17.24 3.42
C ASP A 11 7.35 15.93 2.92
N PRO A 12 7.11 15.50 1.67
CA PRO A 12 7.64 14.24 1.16
C PRO A 12 9.17 14.12 1.21
N GLU A 13 9.89 15.21 0.99
CA GLU A 13 11.35 15.21 1.04
C GLU A 13 11.86 15.01 2.46
N ALA A 14 11.28 15.75 3.41
CA ALA A 14 11.64 15.62 4.83
C ALA A 14 11.31 14.22 5.37
N ARG A 15 10.20 13.62 4.92
CA ARG A 15 9.85 12.24 5.29
C ARG A 15 10.90 11.25 4.83
N ARG A 16 11.35 11.35 3.58
CA ARG A 16 12.37 10.46 3.02
C ARG A 16 13.69 10.59 3.77
N GLU A 17 14.10 11.79 4.07
CA GLU A 17 15.32 12.06 4.86
C GLU A 17 15.22 11.41 6.24
N PHE A 18 14.06 11.54 6.88
CA PHE A 18 13.80 10.93 8.18
C PHE A 18 13.82 9.40 8.08
N TRP A 19 13.21 8.84 7.04
CA TRP A 19 13.22 7.39 6.83
C TRP A 19 14.65 6.85 6.64
N ASP A 20 15.48 7.57 5.91
CA ASP A 20 16.90 7.19 5.72
C ASP A 20 17.63 7.21 7.06
N LEU A 21 17.37 8.21 7.89
CA LEU A 21 17.94 8.29 9.24
C LEU A 21 17.55 7.08 10.09
N VAL A 22 16.28 6.71 10.09
CA VAL A 22 15.78 5.56 10.84
C VAL A 22 16.41 4.26 10.34
N LYS A 23 16.53 4.10 9.02
CA LYS A 23 17.19 2.93 8.43
C LYS A 23 18.65 2.83 8.86
N ASN A 24 19.36 3.94 8.90
CA ASN A 24 20.76 3.97 9.35
C ASN A 24 20.88 3.57 10.82
N LEU A 25 19.99 4.07 11.67
CA LEU A 25 19.95 3.68 13.10
C LEU A 25 19.72 2.19 13.26
N ARG A 26 18.79 1.63 12.49
CA ARG A 26 18.51 0.19 12.51
C ARG A 26 19.73 -0.62 12.05
N SER A 27 20.40 -0.17 11.01
CA SER A 27 21.61 -0.82 10.50
C SER A 27 22.74 -0.82 11.54
N ASP A 28 22.78 0.18 12.40
CA ASP A 28 23.74 0.29 13.49
C ASP A 28 23.37 -0.55 14.72
N GLY A 29 22.29 -1.31 14.64
CA GLY A 29 21.85 -2.21 15.71
C GLY A 29 20.84 -1.59 16.66
N THR A 30 20.33 -0.41 16.39
CA THR A 30 19.30 0.23 17.21
C THR A 30 17.94 -0.44 17.00
N THR A 31 17.28 -0.85 18.07
CA THR A 31 15.91 -1.30 18.02
C THR A 31 14.99 -0.09 18.07
N VAL A 32 14.07 0.01 17.12
CA VAL A 32 13.14 1.14 17.00
C VAL A 32 11.71 0.64 17.12
N LEU A 33 10.95 1.23 18.03
CA LEU A 33 9.50 1.07 18.09
C LEU A 33 8.87 2.36 17.58
N LEU A 34 8.10 2.24 16.50
CA LEU A 34 7.51 3.39 15.80
C LEU A 34 6.00 3.22 15.70
N THR A 35 5.26 4.27 16.05
CA THR A 35 3.83 4.31 15.78
C THR A 35 3.55 5.25 14.63
N THR A 36 2.65 4.87 13.75
CA THR A 36 2.25 5.69 12.60
C THR A 36 0.88 5.28 12.09
N HIS A 37 0.16 6.21 11.51
CA HIS A 37 -1.04 5.92 10.74
C HIS A 37 -0.78 5.95 9.23
N TYR A 38 0.46 6.23 8.83
CA TYR A 38 0.88 6.18 7.44
C TYR A 38 1.37 4.77 7.10
N LEU A 39 0.57 4.02 6.37
CA LEU A 39 0.86 2.62 6.07
C LEU A 39 2.07 2.45 5.14
N ASP A 40 2.33 3.43 4.27
CA ASP A 40 3.52 3.45 3.44
C ASP A 40 4.80 3.60 4.28
N GLU A 41 4.75 4.37 5.36
CA GLU A 41 5.85 4.49 6.31
C GLU A 41 6.13 3.15 7.00
N ALA A 42 5.09 2.50 7.50
CA ALA A 42 5.21 1.18 8.12
C ALA A 42 5.79 0.16 7.12
N ALA A 43 5.28 0.14 5.90
CA ALA A 43 5.75 -0.77 4.85
C ALA A 43 7.22 -0.54 4.50
N HIS A 44 7.66 0.71 4.54
CA HIS A 44 9.01 1.09 4.15
C HIS A 44 10.05 0.84 5.25
N LEU A 45 9.68 1.03 6.51
CA LEU A 45 10.61 1.02 7.63
C LEU A 45 10.57 -0.25 8.49
N ALA A 46 9.42 -0.90 8.61
CA ALA A 46 9.23 -1.92 9.62
C ALA A 46 9.74 -3.29 9.18
N ASP A 47 10.34 -4.01 10.13
CA ASP A 47 10.61 -5.44 10.00
C ASP A 47 9.39 -6.25 10.45
N ASP A 48 8.59 -5.69 11.36
CA ASP A 48 7.41 -6.32 11.93
C ASP A 48 6.37 -5.25 12.23
N VAL A 49 5.14 -5.50 11.83
CA VAL A 49 4.03 -4.55 11.96
C VAL A 49 2.94 -5.17 12.83
N ALA A 50 2.45 -4.41 13.79
CA ALA A 50 1.28 -4.76 14.56
C ALA A 50 0.17 -3.73 14.27
N ILE A 51 -1.02 -4.21 13.91
CA ILE A 51 -2.15 -3.34 13.62
C ILE A 51 -3.08 -3.31 14.82
N VAL A 52 -3.38 -2.11 15.30
CA VAL A 52 -4.23 -1.86 16.46
C VAL A 52 -5.57 -1.31 15.99
N LEU A 53 -6.65 -1.98 16.36
CA LEU A 53 -8.02 -1.52 16.13
C LEU A 53 -8.81 -1.68 17.43
N GLY A 54 -9.55 -0.63 17.81
CA GLY A 54 -10.35 -0.66 19.02
C GLY A 54 -9.54 -0.93 20.28
N GLY A 55 -8.30 -0.45 20.33
CA GLY A 55 -7.42 -0.63 21.49
C GLY A 55 -6.78 -2.01 21.62
N LYS A 56 -6.91 -2.87 20.60
CA LYS A 56 -6.36 -4.22 20.61
C LYS A 56 -5.51 -4.48 19.38
N ILE A 57 -4.46 -5.30 19.55
CA ILE A 57 -3.68 -5.80 18.42
C ILE A 57 -4.53 -6.87 17.73
N VAL A 58 -4.95 -6.59 16.49
CA VAL A 58 -5.80 -7.49 15.72
C VAL A 58 -5.00 -8.39 14.78
N THR A 59 -3.80 -7.99 14.42
CA THR A 59 -2.89 -8.80 13.60
C THR A 59 -1.46 -8.30 13.72
N ARG A 60 -0.51 -9.18 13.41
CA ARG A 60 0.92 -8.89 13.45
C ARG A 60 1.64 -9.73 12.40
N GLY A 61 2.66 -9.16 11.78
CA GLY A 61 3.50 -9.87 10.82
C GLY A 61 4.43 -8.93 10.08
N THR A 62 5.22 -9.48 9.16
CA THR A 62 6.05 -8.62 8.30
C THR A 62 5.17 -7.87 7.32
N PRO A 63 5.60 -6.69 6.83
CA PRO A 63 4.85 -5.97 5.80
C PRO A 63 4.54 -6.83 4.58
N GLU A 64 5.48 -7.67 4.15
CA GLU A 64 5.32 -8.57 3.01
C GLU A 64 4.24 -9.62 3.27
N ASP A 65 4.24 -10.23 4.44
CA ASP A 65 3.25 -11.25 4.82
C ASP A 65 1.85 -10.66 4.89
N LEU A 66 1.71 -9.48 5.49
CA LEU A 66 0.42 -8.82 5.61
C LEU A 66 -0.10 -8.38 4.23
N THR A 67 0.76 -7.85 3.39
CA THR A 67 0.40 -7.45 2.02
C THR A 67 -0.05 -8.68 1.21
N ARG A 68 0.62 -9.81 1.39
CA ARG A 68 0.25 -11.06 0.71
C ARG A 68 -1.13 -11.56 1.10
N GLN A 69 -1.56 -11.31 2.33
CA GLN A 69 -2.90 -11.64 2.81
C GLN A 69 -4.00 -10.76 2.20
N ALA A 70 -3.65 -9.62 1.60
CA ALA A 70 -4.60 -8.80 0.85
C ALA A 70 -5.06 -9.48 -0.45
N GLY A 71 -4.35 -10.53 -0.88
CA GLY A 71 -4.66 -11.31 -2.07
C GLY A 71 -3.56 -11.23 -3.11
N ASN A 72 -3.68 -12.07 -4.13
CA ASN A 72 -2.75 -12.11 -5.26
C ASN A 72 -3.25 -11.27 -6.44
N GLU A 73 -4.42 -10.67 -6.33
CA GLU A 73 -5.02 -9.89 -7.39
C GLU A 73 -4.40 -8.50 -7.46
N ARG A 74 -4.13 -8.06 -8.69
CA ARG A 74 -3.69 -6.71 -8.97
C ARG A 74 -4.86 -5.87 -9.44
N THR A 75 -4.81 -4.58 -9.20
CA THR A 75 -5.84 -3.66 -9.65
C THR A 75 -5.42 -3.03 -10.97
N VAL A 76 -6.26 -3.21 -11.99
CA VAL A 76 -6.10 -2.54 -13.28
C VAL A 76 -7.10 -1.38 -13.30
N SER A 77 -6.62 -0.17 -13.52
CA SER A 77 -7.44 1.04 -13.55
C SER A 77 -7.27 1.76 -14.88
N TRP A 78 -8.33 2.40 -15.36
CA TRP A 78 -8.31 3.16 -16.61
C TRP A 78 -9.40 4.22 -16.59
N ILE A 79 -9.39 5.11 -17.59
CA ILE A 79 -10.43 6.11 -17.79
C ILE A 79 -11.21 5.74 -19.05
N GLU A 80 -12.53 5.60 -18.90
CA GLU A 80 -13.44 5.29 -19.98
C GLU A 80 -14.59 6.29 -19.98
N GLY A 81 -14.73 7.04 -21.06
CA GLY A 81 -15.76 8.07 -21.16
C GLY A 81 -15.67 9.15 -20.08
N GLY A 82 -14.45 9.50 -19.68
CA GLY A 82 -14.21 10.48 -18.62
C GLY A 82 -14.40 9.97 -17.19
N VAL A 83 -14.71 8.68 -17.02
CA VAL A 83 -14.93 8.05 -15.71
C VAL A 83 -13.81 7.08 -15.43
N ARG A 84 -13.24 7.18 -14.22
CA ARG A 84 -12.22 6.22 -13.78
C ARG A 84 -12.89 4.90 -13.41
N ARG A 85 -12.37 3.82 -13.99
CA ARG A 85 -12.83 2.45 -13.74
C ARG A 85 -11.68 1.60 -13.22
N SER A 86 -12.00 0.55 -12.49
CA SER A 86 -10.99 -0.39 -12.00
C SER A 86 -11.56 -1.81 -11.95
N GLU A 87 -10.66 -2.78 -12.10
CA GLU A 87 -10.97 -4.20 -12.01
C GLU A 87 -9.82 -4.92 -11.33
N GLN A 88 -10.14 -5.85 -10.45
CA GLN A 88 -9.13 -6.69 -9.81
C GLN A 88 -8.95 -7.96 -10.61
N ALA A 89 -7.71 -8.36 -10.84
CA ALA A 89 -7.39 -9.51 -11.68
C ALA A 89 -6.17 -10.26 -11.19
N ALA A 90 -6.28 -11.58 -11.12
CA ALA A 90 -5.14 -12.46 -10.87
C ALA A 90 -4.21 -12.50 -12.09
N ALA A 91 -4.75 -12.31 -13.29
CA ALA A 91 -4.00 -12.26 -14.54
C ALA A 91 -4.20 -10.89 -15.22
N PRO A 92 -3.53 -9.84 -14.76
CA PRO A 92 -3.78 -8.47 -15.24
C PRO A 92 -3.44 -8.29 -16.72
N THR A 93 -2.52 -9.07 -17.27
CA THR A 93 -2.14 -8.98 -18.69
C THR A 93 -3.33 -9.21 -19.60
N ALA A 94 -4.21 -10.16 -19.27
CA ALA A 94 -5.41 -10.46 -20.08
C ALA A 94 -6.38 -9.26 -20.05
N VAL A 95 -6.55 -8.64 -18.89
CA VAL A 95 -7.41 -7.46 -18.75
C VAL A 95 -6.85 -6.28 -19.54
N VAL A 96 -5.54 -6.03 -19.44
CA VAL A 96 -4.87 -4.95 -20.18
C VAL A 96 -5.01 -5.17 -21.69
N ARG A 97 -4.83 -6.40 -22.15
CA ARG A 97 -4.98 -6.74 -23.57
C ARG A 97 -6.39 -6.44 -24.08
N ASP A 98 -7.41 -6.82 -23.33
CA ASP A 98 -8.80 -6.54 -23.66
C ASP A 98 -9.06 -5.03 -23.70
N LEU A 99 -8.54 -4.27 -22.75
CA LEU A 99 -8.67 -2.81 -22.71
C LEU A 99 -8.03 -2.15 -23.93
N ILE A 100 -6.84 -2.63 -24.32
CA ILE A 100 -6.15 -2.10 -25.51
C ILE A 100 -7.02 -2.36 -26.75
N ASN A 101 -7.58 -3.54 -26.90
CA ASN A 101 -8.40 -3.88 -28.06
C ASN A 101 -9.70 -3.08 -28.12
N ARG A 102 -10.29 -2.72 -26.98
CA ARG A 102 -11.57 -1.99 -26.93
C ARG A 102 -11.41 -0.47 -26.91
N LEU A 103 -10.41 0.04 -26.22
CA LEU A 103 -10.34 1.44 -25.79
C LEU A 103 -9.11 2.19 -26.28
N ALA A 104 -8.09 1.51 -26.86
CA ALA A 104 -6.89 2.19 -27.29
C ALA A 104 -7.21 3.20 -28.40
N GLY A 105 -6.67 4.42 -28.25
CA GLY A 105 -6.79 5.47 -29.24
C GLY A 105 -5.82 5.29 -30.42
N PRO A 106 -5.73 6.30 -31.30
CA PRO A 106 -4.83 6.26 -32.46
C PRO A 106 -3.36 6.12 -32.08
N ASP A 107 -2.99 6.53 -30.87
CA ASP A 107 -1.64 6.40 -30.29
C ASP A 107 -1.36 5.02 -29.70
N GLY A 108 -2.37 4.12 -29.66
CA GLY A 108 -2.26 2.81 -29.04
C GLY A 108 -2.39 2.81 -27.52
N GLU A 109 -2.71 3.95 -26.93
CA GLU A 109 -2.80 4.11 -25.48
C GLU A 109 -4.23 4.04 -24.97
N VAL A 110 -4.37 3.44 -23.76
CA VAL A 110 -5.62 3.48 -22.99
C VAL A 110 -5.48 4.60 -21.96
N PRO A 111 -6.40 5.59 -21.97
CA PRO A 111 -6.30 6.72 -21.03
C PRO A 111 -6.27 6.27 -19.57
N GLY A 112 -5.33 6.80 -18.80
CA GLY A 112 -5.22 6.55 -17.37
C GLY A 112 -4.91 5.12 -16.96
N LEU A 113 -4.37 4.31 -17.88
CA LEU A 113 -4.06 2.92 -17.61
C LEU A 113 -3.01 2.79 -16.52
N GLU A 114 -3.32 1.98 -15.52
CA GLU A 114 -2.48 1.76 -14.37
C GLU A 114 -2.67 0.33 -13.84
N VAL A 115 -1.58 -0.34 -13.52
CA VAL A 115 -1.62 -1.67 -12.89
C VAL A 115 -0.88 -1.56 -11.56
N THR A 116 -1.58 -1.82 -10.46
CA THR A 116 -1.02 -1.70 -9.13
C THR A 116 -1.05 -3.03 -8.38
N ASN A 117 0.01 -3.28 -7.63
CA ASN A 117 0.10 -4.45 -6.77
C ASN A 117 -0.70 -4.21 -5.48
N PRO A 118 -1.15 -5.28 -4.78
CA PRO A 118 -1.71 -5.14 -3.45
C PRO A 118 -0.73 -4.44 -2.51
N SER A 119 -1.25 -3.62 -1.61
CA SER A 119 -0.46 -2.83 -0.67
C SER A 119 -0.87 -3.13 0.77
N LEU A 120 -0.06 -2.67 1.71
CA LEU A 120 -0.40 -2.75 3.13
C LEU A 120 -1.68 -1.95 3.43
N GLU A 121 -1.91 -0.85 2.71
CA GLU A 121 -3.14 -0.08 2.81
C GLU A 121 -4.35 -0.91 2.39
N ASP A 122 -4.27 -1.67 1.30
CA ASP A 122 -5.33 -2.57 0.85
C ASP A 122 -5.66 -3.60 1.93
N PHE A 123 -4.63 -4.19 2.54
CA PHE A 123 -4.80 -5.13 3.64
C PHE A 123 -5.52 -4.47 4.83
N TYR A 124 -5.10 -3.28 5.21
CA TYR A 124 -5.69 -2.53 6.32
C TYR A 124 -7.15 -2.20 6.06
N LEU A 125 -7.49 -1.71 4.86
CA LEU A 125 -8.86 -1.38 4.50
C LEU A 125 -9.77 -2.61 4.54
N ASN A 126 -9.29 -3.75 4.06
CA ASN A 126 -10.01 -5.01 4.15
C ASN A 126 -10.24 -5.44 5.60
N LEU A 127 -9.22 -5.27 6.44
CA LEU A 127 -9.29 -5.61 7.86
C LEU A 127 -10.31 -4.74 8.60
N VAL A 128 -10.29 -3.44 8.34
CA VAL A 128 -11.25 -2.48 8.93
C VAL A 128 -12.67 -2.82 8.51
N SER A 129 -12.88 -3.13 7.22
CA SER A 129 -14.17 -3.51 6.69
C SER A 129 -14.73 -4.76 7.39
N ARG A 130 -13.91 -5.78 7.59
CA ARG A 130 -14.29 -6.99 8.31
C ARG A 130 -14.60 -6.70 9.78
N HIS A 131 -13.81 -5.84 10.41
CA HIS A 131 -14.00 -5.49 11.81
C HIS A 131 -15.32 -4.76 12.04
N HIS A 132 -15.71 -3.87 11.11
CA HIS A 132 -16.98 -3.15 11.18
C HIS A 132 -18.19 -3.97 10.72
N ALA A 133 -17.97 -4.99 9.91
CA ALA A 133 -19.03 -5.89 9.43
C ALA A 133 -19.44 -6.95 10.48
N ALA A 134 -18.59 -7.17 11.46
CA ALA A 134 -18.86 -8.16 12.54
C ALA A 134 -19.78 -7.56 13.65
#